data_52925db336fdd0ff7df555821b30d3ea
#
_entry.id   52925db336fdd0ff7df555821b30d3ea
#
_cell.length_a   1.000
_cell.length_b   1.000
_cell.length_c   1.000
_cell.angle_alpha   90.00
_cell.angle_beta   90.00
_cell.angle_gamma   90.00
#
_symmetry.space_group_name_H-M   'P 1'
#
loop_
_entity.id
_entity.type
_entity.pdbx_description
1 polymer ?
#
loop_
_entity_poly.entity_id
_entity_poly.type
_entity_poly.pdbx_seq_one_letter_code
_entity_poly.pdbx_strand_id
1 'polypeptide(L)' 'MKIEVRLFATLRQYAPGGRDPSVFELAEGSRVVHVLEGLSIPKDAAKVILVNGRQSDEDQLLHDGDRIVIFPPVAGG' A
#
# COMPACT_ATOMS: atom_id res chain seq x y z
N MET A 1 -5.44 -14.17 -2.65
CA MET A 1 -4.18 -13.98 -1.91
C MET A 1 -4.34 -12.92 -0.83
N LYS A 2 -3.63 -13.09 0.27
CA LYS A 2 -3.69 -12.16 1.39
C LYS A 2 -2.47 -11.25 1.38
N ILE A 3 -2.71 -9.95 1.48
CA ILE A 3 -1.65 -8.94 1.47
C ILE A 3 -1.78 -8.10 2.73
N GLU A 4 -0.67 -7.92 3.44
CA GLU A 4 -0.62 -7.02 4.60
C GLU A 4 -0.21 -5.63 4.13
N VAL A 5 -0.93 -4.61 4.57
CA VAL A 5 -0.66 -3.21 4.18
C VAL A 5 -0.45 -2.36 5.41
N ARG A 6 0.64 -1.61 5.44
CA ARG A 6 0.93 -0.60 6.46
C ARG A 6 0.98 0.76 5.82
N LEU A 7 0.28 1.70 6.45
CA LEU A 7 0.21 3.08 5.99
C LEU A 7 0.81 3.99 7.05
N PHE A 8 1.65 4.93 6.62
CA PHE A 8 2.34 5.82 7.53
C PHE A 8 1.89 7.27 7.39
N ALA A 9 2.06 8.02 8.47
CA ALA A 9 1.76 9.45 8.54
C ALA A 9 0.32 9.75 8.08
N THR A 10 0.15 10.72 7.20
CA THR A 10 -1.18 11.13 6.74
C THR A 10 -1.94 10.04 5.99
N LEU A 11 -1.23 9.02 5.47
CA LEU A 11 -1.90 7.92 4.77
C LEU A 11 -2.70 7.03 5.70
N ARG A 12 -2.49 7.11 6.99
CA ARG A 12 -3.22 6.28 7.96
C ARG A 12 -4.73 6.54 7.90
N GLN A 13 -5.13 7.71 7.42
CA GLN A 13 -6.55 8.01 7.25
C GLN A 13 -7.24 7.09 6.24
N TYR A 14 -6.47 6.46 5.35
CA TYR A 14 -7.02 5.54 4.36
C TYR A 14 -7.11 4.10 4.87
N ALA A 15 -6.61 3.82 6.07
CA ALA A 15 -6.66 2.47 6.63
C ALA A 15 -8.11 2.11 6.97
N PRO A 16 -8.61 0.96 6.50
CA PRO A 16 -9.99 0.55 6.79
C PRO A 16 -10.22 0.44 8.29
N GLY A 17 -11.24 1.15 8.80
CA GLY A 17 -11.54 1.14 10.22
C GLY A 17 -10.43 1.67 11.11
N GLY A 18 -9.46 2.40 10.55
CA GLY A 18 -8.33 2.91 11.29
C GLY A 18 -7.31 1.84 11.67
N ARG A 19 -7.42 0.66 11.13
CA ARG A 19 -6.54 -0.46 11.48
C ARG A 19 -5.21 -0.36 10.77
N ASP A 20 -4.14 -0.61 11.50
CA ASP A 20 -2.78 -0.62 10.96
C ASP A 20 -1.95 -1.63 11.75
N PRO A 21 -1.45 -2.70 11.14
CA PRO A 21 -1.59 -3.03 9.70
C PRO A 21 -2.97 -3.58 9.34
N SER A 22 -3.30 -3.51 8.06
CA SER A 22 -4.53 -4.08 7.52
C SER A 22 -4.21 -5.26 6.61
N VAL A 23 -5.11 -6.23 6.56
CA VAL A 23 -4.96 -7.38 5.67
C VAL A 23 -6.06 -7.35 4.63
N PHE A 24 -5.67 -7.48 3.37
CA PHE A 24 -6.60 -7.47 2.25
C PHE A 24 -6.57 -8.78 1.49
N GLU A 25 -7.74 -9.18 1.02
CA GLU A 25 -7.88 -10.31 0.12
C GLU A 25 -7.93 -9.77 -1.30
N LEU A 26 -6.98 -10.18 -2.13
CA LEU A 26 -6.89 -9.74 -3.52
C LEU A 26 -6.86 -10.92 -4.46
N ALA A 27 -7.33 -10.70 -5.70
CA ALA A 27 -7.26 -11.72 -6.72
C ALA A 27 -5.82 -11.96 -7.15
N GLU A 28 -5.51 -13.18 -7.55
CA GLU A 28 -4.21 -13.50 -8.13
C GLU A 28 -3.93 -12.59 -9.32
N GLY A 29 -2.69 -12.15 -9.46
CA GLY A 29 -2.30 -11.25 -10.53
C GLY A 29 -2.49 -9.78 -10.21
N SER A 30 -2.96 -9.45 -9.00
CA SER A 30 -3.09 -8.06 -8.60
C SER A 30 -1.71 -7.42 -8.42
N ARG A 31 -1.68 -6.11 -8.62
CA ARG A 31 -0.47 -5.29 -8.52
C ARG A 31 -0.66 -4.23 -7.44
N VAL A 32 0.42 -3.54 -7.10
CA VAL A 32 0.38 -2.48 -6.08
C VAL A 32 -0.69 -1.44 -6.40
N VAL A 33 -0.86 -1.07 -7.69
CA VAL A 33 -1.87 -0.10 -8.08
C VAL A 33 -3.28 -0.51 -7.63
N HIS A 34 -3.56 -1.80 -7.63
CA HIS A 34 -4.88 -2.28 -7.21
C HIS A 34 -5.11 -2.07 -5.71
N VAL A 35 -4.04 -2.13 -4.90
CA VAL A 35 -4.13 -1.81 -3.48
C VAL A 35 -4.42 -0.33 -3.29
N LEU A 36 -3.71 0.53 -4.03
CA LEU A 36 -3.94 1.98 -3.95
C LEU A 36 -5.37 2.33 -4.34
N GLU A 37 -5.86 1.75 -5.42
CA GLU A 37 -7.24 1.98 -5.88
C GLU A 37 -8.26 1.49 -4.85
N GLY A 38 -8.03 0.30 -4.32
CA GLY A 38 -8.94 -0.27 -3.32
C GLY A 38 -9.03 0.54 -2.04
N LEU A 39 -7.95 1.24 -1.68
CA LEU A 39 -7.91 2.10 -0.51
C LEU A 39 -8.29 3.55 -0.84
N SER A 40 -8.52 3.85 -2.10
CA SER A 40 -8.80 5.22 -2.58
C SER A 40 -7.65 6.18 -2.31
N ILE A 41 -6.42 5.68 -2.33
CA ILE A 41 -5.24 6.51 -2.14
C ILE A 41 -4.86 7.14 -3.48
N PRO A 42 -4.80 8.48 -3.56
CA PRO A 42 -4.34 9.13 -4.79
C PRO A 42 -2.90 8.75 -5.10
N LYS A 43 -2.57 8.61 -6.38
CA LYS A 43 -1.22 8.19 -6.77
C LYS A 43 -0.14 9.13 -6.26
N ASP A 44 -0.40 10.43 -6.28
CA ASP A 44 0.56 11.43 -5.83
C ASP A 44 0.69 11.48 -4.30
N ALA A 45 -0.19 10.82 -3.58
CA ALA A 45 -0.09 10.71 -2.12
C ALA A 45 0.80 9.54 -1.69
N ALA A 46 1.07 8.59 -2.57
CA ALA A 46 1.92 7.44 -2.27
C ALA A 46 3.31 7.66 -2.88
N LYS A 47 4.24 8.21 -2.09
CA LYS A 47 5.56 8.58 -2.59
C LYS A 47 6.54 7.41 -2.58
N VAL A 48 6.59 6.66 -1.48
CA VAL A 48 7.50 5.52 -1.35
C VAL A 48 6.67 4.28 -1.06
N ILE A 49 6.87 3.25 -1.85
CA ILE A 49 6.18 1.97 -1.70
C ILE A 49 7.24 0.89 -1.53
N LEU A 50 7.13 0.13 -0.45
CA LEU A 50 8.01 -1.00 -0.19
C LEU A 50 7.19 -2.28 -0.23
N VAL A 51 7.64 -3.25 -1.02
CA VAL A 51 7.07 -4.59 -1.03
C VAL A 51 8.10 -5.54 -0.44
N ASN A 52 7.80 -6.11 0.70
CA ASN A 52 8.72 -6.99 1.45
C ASN A 52 10.07 -6.30 1.71
N GLY A 53 10.02 -4.99 2.03
CA GLY A 53 11.21 -4.22 2.33
C GLY A 53 11.96 -3.68 1.13
N ARG A 54 11.49 -3.93 -0.09
CA ARG A 54 12.13 -3.45 -1.31
C ARG A 54 11.31 -2.34 -1.93
N GLN A 55 11.98 -1.26 -2.31
CA GLN A 55 11.31 -0.17 -2.99
C GLN A 55 10.74 -0.66 -4.32
N SER A 56 9.47 -0.35 -4.54
CA SER A 56 8.73 -0.85 -5.70
C SER A 56 7.87 0.28 -6.25
N ASP A 57 7.34 0.07 -7.45
CA ASP A 57 6.40 1.02 -8.05
C ASP A 57 5.00 0.42 -8.08
N GLU A 58 4.05 1.17 -8.64
CA GLU A 58 2.65 0.75 -8.68
C GLU A 58 2.40 -0.45 -9.59
N ASP A 59 3.32 -0.75 -10.49
CA ASP A 59 3.19 -1.89 -11.40
C ASP A 59 3.71 -3.19 -10.83
N GLN A 60 4.25 -3.15 -9.61
CA GLN A 60 4.81 -4.35 -8.98
C GLN A 60 3.73 -5.40 -8.79
N LEU A 61 3.99 -6.60 -9.32
CA LEU A 61 3.10 -7.75 -9.15
C LEU A 61 3.17 -8.25 -7.71
N LEU A 62 2.01 -8.59 -7.15
CA LEU A 62 1.91 -9.06 -5.77
C LEU A 62 1.71 -10.57 -5.71
N HIS A 63 2.16 -11.16 -4.61
CA HIS A 63 2.02 -12.59 -4.35
C HIS A 63 1.43 -12.78 -2.95
N ASP A 64 0.82 -13.93 -2.73
CA ASP A 64 0.23 -14.24 -1.44
C ASP A 64 1.26 -14.09 -0.31
N GLY A 65 0.86 -13.41 0.75
CA GLY A 65 1.72 -13.18 1.90
C GLY A 65 2.61 -11.96 1.80
N ASP A 66 2.56 -11.21 0.69
CA ASP A 66 3.36 -10.01 0.55
C ASP A 66 2.96 -8.95 1.57
N ARG A 67 3.94 -8.15 1.94
CA ARG A 67 3.76 -7.04 2.87
C ARG A 67 4.10 -5.74 2.14
N ILE A 68 3.14 -4.81 2.16
CA ILE A 68 3.30 -3.51 1.52
C ILE A 68 3.36 -2.43 2.58
N VAL A 69 4.33 -1.53 2.45
CA VAL A 69 4.45 -0.36 3.31
C VAL A 69 4.43 0.87 2.42
N ILE A 70 3.59 1.85 2.75
CA ILE A 70 3.40 3.03 1.92
C ILE A 70 3.64 4.29 2.76
N PHE A 71 4.49 5.18 2.24
CA PHE A 71 4.80 6.46 2.86
C PHE A 71 4.34 7.60 1.97
N PRO A 72 3.80 8.68 2.55
CA PRO A 72 3.46 9.87 1.77
C PRO A 72 4.69 10.70 1.46
N PRO A 73 4.58 11.72 0.56
CA PRO A 73 5.68 12.66 0.38
C PRO A 73 5.95 13.40 1.68
N VAL A 74 7.21 13.75 1.90
CA VAL A 74 7.61 14.50 3.09
C VAL A 74 7.18 15.94 2.92
N ALA A 75 6.29 16.40 3.79
CA ALA A 75 5.81 17.78 3.74
C ALA A 75 6.90 18.74 4.18
N GLY A 76 7.02 19.85 3.46
CA GLY A 76 7.97 20.88 3.81
C GLY A 76 9.40 20.53 3.50
N GLY A 77 9.57 19.48 2.79
CA GLY A 77 10.78 18.95 2.22
C GLY A 77 12.04 18.88 2.69
#